data_3810c51100097563271134d35d23bca4
#
_entry.id   3810c51100097563271134d35d23bca4
#
_cell.length_a   1.000
_cell.length_b   1.000
_cell.length_c   1.000
_cell.angle_alpha   90.00
_cell.angle_beta   90.00
_cell.angle_gamma   90.00
#
_symmetry.space_group_name_H-M   'P 1'
#
loop_
_entity.id
_entity.type
_entity.pdbx_description
1 polymer ?
#
loop_
_entity_poly.entity_id
_entity_poly.type
_entity_poly.pdbx_seq_one_letter_code
_entity_poly.pdbx_strand_id
1 'polypeptide(L)' 'MADKATCYITTSNKGSGAYAVRADTDQNVYIPFSIAEAIELEEFEEIEAILVANDRDEPPWRAIKVRRPGD' A
#
# COMPACT_ATOMS: atom_id res chain seq x y z
N MET A 1 -3.38 -0.09 -16.04
CA MET A 1 -3.65 1.30 -15.65
C MET A 1 -3.55 1.42 -14.13
N ALA A 2 -3.07 2.55 -13.65
CA ALA A 2 -2.96 2.78 -12.22
C ALA A 2 -4.30 3.24 -11.64
N ASP A 3 -4.66 2.72 -10.47
CA ASP A 3 -5.85 3.10 -9.75
C ASP A 3 -5.47 3.82 -8.47
N LYS A 4 -6.15 4.92 -8.16
CA LYS A 4 -5.99 5.59 -6.89
C LYS A 4 -7.02 5.05 -5.91
N ALA A 5 -6.56 4.66 -4.72
CA ALA A 5 -7.44 4.08 -3.73
C ALA A 5 -6.98 4.43 -2.32
N THR A 6 -7.94 4.44 -1.39
CA THR A 6 -7.64 4.53 0.04
C THR A 6 -7.34 3.14 0.54
N CYS A 7 -6.26 3.01 1.29
CA CYS A 7 -5.83 1.74 1.85
C CYS A 7 -5.55 1.88 3.34
N TYR A 8 -5.64 0.77 4.06
CA TYR A 8 -5.28 0.70 5.48
C TYR A 8 -4.12 -0.27 5.64
N ILE A 9 -3.08 0.17 6.32
CA ILE A 9 -1.90 -0.66 6.54
C ILE A 9 -2.27 -1.81 7.49
N THR A 10 -2.01 -3.04 7.07
CA THR A 10 -2.28 -4.22 7.90
C THR A 10 -1.01 -4.75 8.54
N THR A 11 0.14 -4.59 7.86
CA THR A 11 1.43 -5.04 8.37
C THR A 11 2.51 -4.09 7.90
N SER A 12 3.36 -3.66 8.82
CA SER A 12 4.49 -2.81 8.48
C SER A 12 5.74 -3.41 9.13
N ASN A 13 6.69 -3.85 8.30
CA ASN A 13 7.93 -4.47 8.78
C ASN A 13 9.12 -3.60 8.38
N LYS A 14 9.91 -3.20 9.36
CA LYS A 14 11.14 -2.48 9.08
C LYS A 14 12.11 -3.41 8.34
N GLY A 15 12.69 -2.92 7.27
CA GLY A 15 13.64 -3.68 6.46
C GLY A 15 12.99 -4.53 5.38
N SER A 16 11.66 -4.56 5.31
CA SER A 16 10.93 -5.19 4.22
C SER A 16 9.70 -4.34 3.91
N GLY A 17 8.99 -4.64 2.85
CA GLY A 17 7.84 -3.83 2.46
C GLY A 17 6.69 -3.90 3.46
N ALA A 18 5.63 -3.18 3.18
CA ALA A 18 4.41 -3.19 3.99
C ALA A 18 3.28 -3.83 3.21
N TYR A 19 2.24 -4.23 3.91
CA TYR A 19 1.03 -4.75 3.30
C TYR A 19 -0.15 -3.91 3.78
N ALA A 20 -1.11 -3.74 2.89
CA ALA A 20 -2.31 -2.97 3.17
C ALA A 20 -3.52 -3.66 2.54
N VAL A 21 -4.70 -3.13 2.84
CA VAL A 21 -5.93 -3.59 2.23
C VAL A 21 -6.65 -2.38 1.63
N ARG A 22 -7.19 -2.55 0.41
CA ARG A 22 -7.99 -1.50 -0.22
C ARG A 22 -9.32 -1.37 0.50
N ALA A 23 -9.67 -0.13 0.85
CA ALA A 23 -10.92 0.14 1.55
C ALA A 23 -12.16 -0.17 0.69
N ASP A 24 -12.03 -0.05 -0.63
CA ASP A 24 -13.18 -0.22 -1.54
C ASP A 24 -13.45 -1.67 -1.95
N THR A 25 -12.43 -2.52 -1.99
CA THR A 25 -12.57 -3.90 -2.48
C THR A 25 -12.11 -4.96 -1.50
N ASP A 26 -11.51 -4.56 -0.38
CA ASP A 26 -10.90 -5.45 0.63
C ASP A 26 -9.78 -6.33 0.05
N GLN A 27 -9.23 -5.95 -1.09
CA GLN A 27 -8.12 -6.69 -1.69
C GLN A 27 -6.79 -6.28 -1.10
N ASN A 28 -5.88 -7.24 -1.00
CA ASN A 28 -4.56 -7.00 -0.43
C ASN A 28 -3.69 -6.20 -1.40
N VAL A 29 -2.82 -5.36 -0.83
CA VAL A 29 -1.90 -4.51 -1.56
C VAL A 29 -0.50 -4.70 -0.99
N TYR A 30 0.48 -4.83 -1.88
CA TYR A 30 1.89 -4.84 -1.49
C TYR A 30 2.48 -3.43 -1.66
N ILE A 31 3.15 -2.95 -0.64
CA ILE A 31 3.85 -1.66 -0.68
C ILE A 31 5.34 -1.94 -0.65
N PRO A 32 6.08 -1.65 -1.74
CA PRO A 32 7.52 -1.90 -1.77
C PRO A 32 8.27 -1.19 -0.65
N PHE A 33 9.37 -1.79 -0.21
CA PHE A 33 10.17 -1.26 0.89
C PHE A 33 10.60 0.19 0.68
N SER A 34 11.01 0.53 -0.52
CA SER A 34 11.48 1.90 -0.80
C SER A 34 10.39 2.95 -0.54
N ILE A 35 9.14 2.61 -0.83
CA ILE A 35 8.01 3.51 -0.57
C ILE A 35 7.64 3.51 0.91
N ALA A 36 7.57 2.32 1.51
CA ALA A 36 7.23 2.20 2.93
C ALA A 36 8.23 2.91 3.82
N GLU A 37 9.52 2.80 3.49
CA GLU A 37 10.59 3.47 4.23
C GLU A 37 10.49 5.00 4.13
N ALA A 38 10.17 5.50 2.95
CA ALA A 38 10.16 6.94 2.69
C ALA A 38 9.14 7.70 3.55
N ILE A 39 8.02 7.07 3.88
CA ILE A 39 6.96 7.74 4.65
C ILE A 39 6.71 7.10 6.02
N GLU A 40 7.54 6.13 6.41
CA GLU A 40 7.50 5.52 7.75
C GLU A 40 6.09 5.07 8.15
N LEU A 41 5.53 4.17 7.33
CA LEU A 41 4.17 3.67 7.55
C LEU A 41 4.02 2.91 8.85
N GLU A 42 2.89 3.09 9.52
CA GLU A 42 2.54 2.38 10.74
C GLU A 42 1.34 1.47 10.51
N GLU A 43 1.20 0.42 11.33
CA GLU A 43 0.05 -0.47 11.24
C GLU A 43 -1.24 0.29 11.50
N PHE A 44 -2.29 -0.10 10.77
CA PHE A 44 -3.63 0.49 10.85
C PHE A 44 -3.71 1.94 10.41
N GLU A 45 -2.66 2.45 9.78
CA GLU A 45 -2.67 3.80 9.25
C GLU A 45 -3.46 3.86 7.95
N GLU A 46 -4.25 4.92 7.77
CA GLU A 46 -4.95 5.18 6.51
C GLU A 46 -4.01 5.92 5.56
N ILE A 47 -3.96 5.46 4.31
CA ILE A 47 -3.14 6.09 3.28
C ILE A 47 -3.91 6.17 1.96
N GLU A 48 -3.47 7.08 1.09
CA GLU A 48 -3.89 7.08 -0.31
C GLU A 48 -2.74 6.50 -1.14
N ALA A 49 -3.08 5.59 -2.04
CA ALA A 49 -2.06 4.92 -2.85
C ALA A 49 -2.47 4.90 -4.32
N ILE A 50 -1.47 4.96 -5.17
CA ILE A 50 -1.64 4.69 -6.60
C ILE A 50 -1.22 3.24 -6.80
N LEU A 51 -2.15 2.43 -7.30
CA LEU A 51 -2.00 0.99 -7.40
C LEU A 51 -1.94 0.53 -8.85
N VAL A 52 -1.10 -0.46 -9.09
CA VAL A 52 -1.07 -1.17 -10.37
C VAL A 52 -1.21 -2.66 -10.11
N ALA A 53 -1.57 -3.41 -11.14
CA ALA A 53 -1.64 -4.86 -11.03
C ALA A 53 -0.25 -5.39 -10.65
N ASN A 54 -0.22 -6.26 -9.64
CA ASN A 54 1.03 -6.87 -9.22
C ASN A 54 1.40 -7.99 -10.20
N ASP A 55 2.69 -8.25 -10.36
CA ASP A 55 3.18 -9.33 -11.20
C ASP A 55 2.85 -10.71 -10.63
N ARG A 56 2.54 -10.77 -9.34
CA ARG A 56 2.17 -12.00 -8.64
C ARG A 56 0.68 -12.01 -8.36
N ASP A 57 0.12 -13.21 -8.24
CA ASP A 57 -1.31 -13.34 -7.95
C ASP A 57 -1.68 -12.86 -6.56
N GLU A 58 -0.75 -12.93 -5.61
CA GLU A 58 -0.98 -12.45 -4.26
C GLU A 58 0.22 -11.67 -3.74
N PRO A 59 -0.03 -10.44 -3.29
CA PRO A 59 -1.30 -9.70 -3.38
C PRO A 59 -1.58 -9.24 -4.82
N PRO A 60 -2.85 -9.02 -5.18
CA PRO A 60 -3.19 -8.65 -6.57
C PRO A 60 -2.76 -7.24 -6.97
N TRP A 61 -2.48 -6.39 -6.00
CA TRP A 61 -2.12 -4.99 -6.23
C TRP A 61 -0.76 -4.67 -5.66
N ARG A 62 -0.10 -3.71 -6.30
CA ARG A 62 1.17 -3.15 -5.82
C ARG A 62 1.08 -1.64 -5.85
N ALA A 63 1.49 -0.98 -4.77
CA ALA A 63 1.52 0.47 -4.72
C ALA A 63 2.77 0.98 -5.42
N ILE A 64 2.60 2.00 -6.27
CA ILE A 64 3.73 2.68 -6.92
C ILE A 64 3.93 4.06 -6.33
N LYS A 65 2.96 4.57 -5.57
CA LYS A 65 3.06 5.84 -4.88
C LYS A 65 2.10 5.82 -3.71
N VAL A 66 2.52 6.33 -2.57
CA VAL A 66 1.72 6.35 -1.34
C VAL A 66 1.88 7.71 -0.67
N ARG A 67 0.79 8.22 -0.12
CA ARG A 67 0.84 9.44 0.70
C ARG A 67 -0.19 9.35 1.81
N ARG A 68 0.00 10.14 2.86
CA ARG A 68 -0.99 10.26 3.91
C ARG A 68 -2.13 11.17 3.45
N PRO A 69 -3.38 10.89 3.86
CA PRO A 69 -4.49 11.78 3.54
C PRO A 69 -4.23 13.20 4.05
N GLY A 70 -4.53 14.18 3.21
CA GLY A 70 -4.34 15.58 3.58
C GLY A 70 -2.98 16.17 3.24
N ASP A 71 -2.06 15.36 2.78
CA ASP A 71 -0.74 15.86 2.35
C ASP A 71 -0.77 16.35 0.90
#